data_26da51d439d015f4d533dfc7b36b271e
#
_entry.id   26da51d439d015f4d533dfc7b36b271e
#
_cell.length_a   1.000
_cell.length_b   1.000
_cell.length_c   1.000
_cell.angle_alpha   90.00
_cell.angle_beta   90.00
_cell.angle_gamma   90.00
#
_symmetry.space_group_name_H-M   'P 1'
#
loop_
_entity.id
_entity.type
_entity.pdbx_description
1 polymer ?
#
loop_
_entity_poly.entity_id
_entity_poly.type
_entity_poly.pdbx_seq_one_letter_code
_entity_poly.pdbx_strand_id
1 'polypeptide(L)'
;MIKLNCLAVDDENLALDLLEDNINKVPFLNLVKRCKNAFDAIETLQNESIDLVFLDIQMPGITGVQFLQSVKEPPMVIFITAYQQYALEGFDLDVVDYLLKPVSFDRFLKAVNKAYDLHNLKLKSAQVTEVEEKEKGLVYETDSIFVNADYSLVKVKISDITYIEGLKDYIKIHLEGTTKPIVTRMTMKAIEEKLPTEHFFRIHKSYIVAMPKIESIRNLKIKIGNMQIPVSEHYSEEFFKRIGQN
;
A
#
# COMPACT_ATOMS: atom_id res chain seq x y z
N MET A 1 2.82 19.04 -16.94
CA MET A 1 2.91 18.65 -15.52
C MET A 1 1.57 18.04 -15.15
N ILE A 2 1.54 16.80 -14.68
CA ILE A 2 0.31 16.13 -14.26
C ILE A 2 -0.18 16.81 -13.00
N LYS A 3 -1.48 17.12 -12.95
CA LYS A 3 -2.10 17.71 -11.77
C LYS A 3 -2.93 16.64 -11.04
N LEU A 4 -2.85 16.61 -9.71
CA LEU A 4 -3.73 15.82 -8.86
C LEU A 4 -5.02 16.56 -8.60
N ASN A 5 -6.15 15.98 -8.97
CA ASN A 5 -7.47 16.48 -8.61
C ASN A 5 -7.75 16.19 -7.14
N CYS A 6 -7.95 17.23 -6.35
CA CYS A 6 -8.07 17.12 -4.91
C CYS A 6 -9.47 17.48 -4.43
N LEU A 7 -9.90 16.77 -3.39
CA LEU A 7 -11.10 17.08 -2.62
C LEU A 7 -10.68 17.51 -1.20
N ALA A 8 -11.26 18.58 -0.69
CA ALA A 8 -11.09 19.02 0.69
C ALA A 8 -12.38 18.75 1.48
N VAL A 9 -12.28 17.98 2.57
CA VAL A 9 -13.44 17.56 3.37
C VAL A 9 -13.22 17.87 4.84
N ASP A 10 -13.96 18.84 5.36
CA ASP A 10 -13.88 19.32 6.75
C ASP A 10 -15.17 20.06 7.09
N ASP A 11 -15.75 19.90 8.25
CA ASP A 11 -16.97 20.60 8.64
C ASP A 11 -16.72 22.06 9.07
N GLU A 12 -15.46 22.40 9.36
CA GLU A 12 -15.04 23.74 9.74
C GLU A 12 -14.66 24.59 8.52
N ASN A 13 -15.39 25.69 8.25
CA ASN A 13 -15.09 26.59 7.13
C ASN A 13 -13.66 27.14 7.16
N LEU A 14 -13.16 27.52 8.35
CA LEU A 14 -11.82 28.05 8.51
C LEU A 14 -10.75 27.03 8.13
N ALA A 15 -10.94 25.75 8.49
CA ALA A 15 -10.03 24.69 8.10
C ALA A 15 -10.02 24.48 6.58
N LEU A 16 -11.20 24.53 5.93
CA LEU A 16 -11.31 24.48 4.48
C LEU A 16 -10.62 25.68 3.78
N ASP A 17 -10.74 26.89 4.33
CA ASP A 17 -10.09 28.09 3.78
C ASP A 17 -8.57 27.97 3.85
N LEU A 18 -8.03 27.55 5.00
CA LEU A 18 -6.58 27.34 5.18
C LEU A 18 -6.05 26.20 4.28
N LEU A 19 -6.84 25.16 4.11
CA LEU A 19 -6.48 24.04 3.25
C LEU A 19 -6.45 24.44 1.78
N GLU A 20 -7.46 25.18 1.31
CA GLU A 20 -7.51 25.75 -0.04
C GLU A 20 -6.32 26.68 -0.30
N ASP A 21 -5.99 27.57 0.64
CA ASP A 21 -4.81 28.43 0.55
C ASP A 21 -3.51 27.62 0.40
N ASN A 22 -3.37 26.50 1.11
CA ASN A 22 -2.20 25.63 0.98
C ASN A 22 -2.19 24.86 -0.34
N ILE A 23 -3.34 24.36 -0.79
CA ILE A 23 -3.48 23.67 -2.08
C ILE A 23 -3.10 24.61 -3.23
N ASN A 24 -3.59 25.84 -3.22
CA ASN A 24 -3.36 26.84 -4.26
C ASN A 24 -1.87 27.26 -4.38
N LYS A 25 -1.08 27.09 -3.33
CA LYS A 25 0.38 27.34 -3.36
C LYS A 25 1.17 26.21 -4.05
N VAL A 26 0.54 25.05 -4.30
CA VAL A 26 1.23 23.87 -4.85
C VAL A 26 0.81 23.66 -6.31
N PRO A 27 1.70 23.87 -7.30
CA PRO A 27 1.35 23.94 -8.73
C PRO A 27 0.76 22.65 -9.32
N PHE A 28 1.07 21.49 -8.72
CA PHE A 28 0.59 20.20 -9.18
C PHE A 28 -0.71 19.73 -8.50
N LEU A 29 -1.32 20.54 -7.64
CA LEU A 29 -2.63 20.28 -7.06
C LEU A 29 -3.72 21.08 -7.79
N ASN A 30 -4.91 20.50 -7.90
CA ASN A 30 -6.11 21.12 -8.43
C ASN A 30 -7.28 20.85 -7.49
N LEU A 31 -7.73 21.84 -6.73
CA LEU A 31 -8.89 21.71 -5.86
C LEU A 31 -10.18 21.67 -6.69
N VAL A 32 -10.83 20.52 -6.74
CA VAL A 32 -12.07 20.30 -7.48
C VAL A 32 -13.26 20.82 -6.68
N LYS A 33 -13.34 20.46 -5.39
CA LYS A 33 -14.46 20.88 -4.53
C LYS A 33 -14.06 20.89 -3.06
N ARG A 34 -14.78 21.70 -2.29
CA ARG A 34 -14.78 21.73 -0.82
C ARG A 34 -16.07 21.10 -0.34
N CYS A 35 -15.99 20.12 0.54
CA CYS A 35 -17.13 19.42 1.12
C CYS A 35 -17.17 19.64 2.63
N LYS A 36 -18.35 19.90 3.17
CA LYS A 36 -18.53 20.15 4.61
C LYS A 36 -18.96 18.92 5.39
N ASN A 37 -19.14 17.81 4.72
CA ASN A 37 -19.53 16.55 5.31
C ASN A 37 -19.16 15.37 4.40
N ALA A 38 -19.24 14.16 4.94
CA ALA A 38 -18.93 12.92 4.22
C ALA A 38 -19.89 12.66 3.06
N PHE A 39 -21.16 13.06 3.14
CA PHE A 39 -22.15 12.79 2.07
C PHE A 39 -21.85 13.60 0.82
N ASP A 40 -21.53 14.90 0.97
CA ASP A 40 -21.10 15.74 -0.16
C ASP A 40 -19.82 15.19 -0.81
N ALA A 41 -18.92 14.62 -0.01
CA ALA A 41 -17.70 13.99 -0.51
C ALA A 41 -18.01 12.71 -1.30
N ILE A 42 -18.91 11.84 -0.82
CA ILE A 42 -19.34 10.63 -1.53
C ILE A 42 -19.96 10.98 -2.87
N GLU A 43 -20.89 11.95 -2.90
CA GLU A 43 -21.53 12.42 -4.13
C GLU A 43 -20.48 12.94 -5.14
N THR A 44 -19.48 13.67 -4.65
CA THR A 44 -18.42 14.20 -5.51
C THR A 44 -17.55 13.09 -6.07
N LEU A 45 -17.19 12.08 -5.27
CA LEU A 45 -16.41 10.92 -5.73
C LEU A 45 -17.15 10.07 -6.78
N GLN A 46 -18.49 10.11 -6.80
CA GLN A 46 -19.29 9.40 -7.81
C GLN A 46 -19.32 10.13 -9.16
N ASN A 47 -19.19 11.46 -9.14
CA ASN A 47 -19.39 12.32 -10.31
C ASN A 47 -18.08 12.88 -10.89
N GLU A 48 -17.01 12.92 -10.10
CA GLU A 48 -15.73 13.54 -10.46
C GLU A 48 -14.57 12.57 -10.27
N SER A 49 -13.56 12.69 -11.12
CA SER A 49 -12.32 11.92 -10.97
C SER A 49 -11.42 12.63 -9.95
N ILE A 50 -11.31 12.06 -8.77
CA ILE A 50 -10.52 12.57 -7.65
C ILE A 50 -9.33 11.65 -7.39
N ASP A 51 -8.13 12.24 -7.36
CA ASP A 51 -6.88 11.52 -7.12
C ASP A 51 -6.48 11.52 -5.64
N LEU A 52 -6.82 12.61 -4.92
CA LEU A 52 -6.40 12.83 -3.54
C LEU A 52 -7.52 13.49 -2.72
N VAL A 53 -7.79 12.97 -1.53
CA VAL A 53 -8.72 13.54 -0.56
C VAL A 53 -7.95 14.01 0.67
N PHE A 54 -8.11 15.29 1.02
CA PHE A 54 -7.77 15.81 2.33
C PHE A 54 -9.00 15.69 3.21
N LEU A 55 -8.91 14.95 4.30
CA LEU A 55 -10.07 14.48 5.05
C LEU A 55 -9.90 14.73 6.54
N ASP A 56 -10.81 15.48 7.13
CA ASP A 56 -10.89 15.50 8.59
C ASP A 56 -11.48 14.18 9.11
N ILE A 57 -10.99 13.77 10.26
CA ILE A 57 -11.46 12.55 10.92
C ILE A 57 -12.75 12.81 11.68
N GLN A 58 -12.84 13.95 12.38
CA GLN A 58 -14.00 14.25 13.20
C GLN A 58 -14.96 15.18 12.46
N MET A 59 -15.97 14.56 11.88
CA MET A 59 -17.08 15.28 11.25
C MET A 59 -18.42 14.83 11.85
N PRO A 60 -19.44 15.69 11.87
CA PRO A 60 -20.78 15.31 12.33
C PRO A 60 -21.38 14.18 11.47
N GLY A 61 -21.97 13.20 12.15
CA GLY A 61 -22.66 12.06 11.54
C GLY A 61 -21.74 10.91 11.19
N ILE A 62 -20.84 11.04 10.22
CA ILE A 62 -19.92 9.98 9.79
C ILE A 62 -18.49 10.49 9.93
N THR A 63 -17.66 9.76 10.67
CA THR A 63 -16.25 10.10 10.82
C THR A 63 -15.48 9.89 9.51
N GLY A 64 -14.35 10.60 9.32
CA GLY A 64 -13.49 10.41 8.15
C GLY A 64 -12.99 8.97 7.97
N VAL A 65 -12.79 8.24 9.08
CA VAL A 65 -12.44 6.81 9.06
C VAL A 65 -13.59 5.97 8.52
N GLN A 66 -14.81 6.17 9.01
CA GLN A 66 -16.00 5.48 8.53
C GLN A 66 -16.30 5.80 7.06
N PHE A 67 -16.10 7.08 6.66
CA PHE A 67 -16.19 7.48 5.26
C PHE A 67 -15.23 6.67 4.39
N LEU A 68 -13.94 6.62 4.74
CA LEU A 68 -12.93 5.88 3.98
C LEU A 68 -13.28 4.39 3.85
N GLN A 69 -13.77 3.77 4.92
CA GLN A 69 -14.18 2.37 4.92
C GLN A 69 -15.45 2.10 4.08
N SER A 70 -16.27 3.12 3.85
CA SER A 70 -17.51 2.99 3.04
C SER A 70 -17.26 3.08 1.52
N VAL A 71 -16.12 3.60 1.10
CA VAL A 71 -15.74 3.76 -0.31
C VAL A 71 -15.02 2.50 -0.80
N LYS A 72 -15.57 1.84 -1.82
CA LYS A 72 -15.05 0.56 -2.33
C LYS A 72 -13.62 0.69 -2.91
N GLU A 73 -13.38 1.76 -3.65
CA GLU A 73 -12.08 2.07 -4.27
C GLU A 73 -11.72 3.52 -3.92
N PRO A 74 -11.17 3.76 -2.72
CA PRO A 74 -10.90 5.11 -2.29
C PRO A 74 -9.71 5.71 -3.07
N PRO A 75 -9.76 7.01 -3.38
CA PRO A 75 -8.60 7.74 -3.85
C PRO A 75 -7.52 7.76 -2.76
N MET A 76 -6.35 8.31 -3.06
CA MET A 76 -5.34 8.58 -2.04
C MET A 76 -5.92 9.50 -0.97
N VAL A 77 -5.62 9.25 0.30
CA VAL A 77 -6.12 10.05 1.43
C VAL A 77 -4.97 10.60 2.26
N ILE A 78 -5.07 11.88 2.62
CA ILE A 78 -4.28 12.52 3.67
C ILE A 78 -5.26 12.97 4.74
N PHE A 79 -5.14 12.40 5.95
CA PHE A 79 -5.94 12.87 7.08
C PHE A 79 -5.40 14.18 7.65
N ILE A 80 -6.32 15.08 8.01
CA ILE A 80 -6.01 16.35 8.67
C ILE A 80 -6.90 16.48 9.91
N THR A 81 -6.33 16.35 11.10
CA THR A 81 -7.11 16.28 12.34
C THR A 81 -6.46 16.98 13.52
N ALA A 82 -7.25 17.42 14.49
CA ALA A 82 -6.77 17.97 15.76
C ALA A 82 -6.31 16.88 16.77
N TYR A 83 -6.57 15.60 16.49
CA TYR A 83 -6.43 14.52 17.47
C TYR A 83 -5.29 13.57 17.13
N GLN A 84 -4.27 13.52 18.02
CA GLN A 84 -3.09 12.65 17.87
C GLN A 84 -3.42 11.15 17.98
N GLN A 85 -4.44 10.79 18.74
CA GLN A 85 -4.82 9.39 18.97
C GLN A 85 -5.19 8.65 17.68
N TYR A 86 -5.81 9.34 16.74
CA TYR A 86 -6.17 8.75 15.44
C TYR A 86 -4.98 8.52 14.51
N ALA A 87 -3.85 9.18 14.76
CA ALA A 87 -2.60 8.86 14.07
C ALA A 87 -2.11 7.45 14.43
N LEU A 88 -2.45 6.92 15.61
CA LEU A 88 -2.13 5.56 16.04
C LEU A 88 -3.14 4.53 15.49
N GLU A 89 -4.44 4.88 15.44
CA GLU A 89 -5.49 4.03 14.86
C GLU A 89 -5.46 4.03 13.32
N GLY A 90 -5.01 5.12 12.70
CA GLY A 90 -4.86 5.26 11.25
C GLY A 90 -3.77 4.38 10.63
N PHE A 91 -2.96 3.70 11.44
CA PHE A 91 -2.02 2.69 10.95
C PHE A 91 -2.72 1.47 10.32
N ASP A 92 -4.01 1.26 10.54
CA ASP A 92 -4.80 0.20 9.90
C ASP A 92 -5.42 0.61 8.56
N LEU A 93 -5.34 1.91 8.20
CA LEU A 93 -5.87 2.44 6.96
C LEU A 93 -4.72 2.72 5.98
N ASP A 94 -4.89 2.32 4.74
CA ASP A 94 -3.91 2.57 3.65
C ASP A 94 -4.00 4.04 3.19
N VAL A 95 -3.50 4.97 4.04
CA VAL A 95 -3.49 6.41 3.77
C VAL A 95 -2.08 6.92 3.48
N VAL A 96 -2.01 7.98 2.68
CA VAL A 96 -0.72 8.57 2.27
C VAL A 96 0.00 9.19 3.47
N ASP A 97 -0.72 9.98 4.27
CA ASP A 97 -0.13 10.66 5.43
C ASP A 97 -1.18 11.15 6.43
N TYR A 98 -0.67 11.61 7.58
CA TYR A 98 -1.41 12.18 8.70
C TYR A 98 -0.88 13.57 9.04
N LEU A 99 -1.75 14.58 9.05
CA LEU A 99 -1.42 15.95 9.38
C LEU A 99 -2.19 16.38 10.64
N LEU A 100 -1.46 16.85 11.66
CA LEU A 100 -2.07 17.36 12.87
C LEU A 100 -2.33 18.87 12.73
N LYS A 101 -3.57 19.32 12.99
CA LYS A 101 -3.94 20.75 13.07
C LYS A 101 -3.26 21.40 14.30
N PRO A 102 -2.69 22.62 14.18
CA PRO A 102 -2.56 23.43 12.96
C PRO A 102 -1.46 22.92 12.01
N VAL A 103 -1.78 22.79 10.73
CA VAL A 103 -0.87 22.23 9.72
C VAL A 103 0.07 23.32 9.23
N SER A 104 1.38 23.16 9.46
CA SER A 104 2.38 24.04 8.84
C SER A 104 2.50 23.72 7.34
N PHE A 105 2.80 24.76 6.53
CA PHE A 105 2.95 24.58 5.08
C PHE A 105 4.06 23.57 4.72
N ASP A 106 5.17 23.56 5.45
CA ASP A 106 6.27 22.59 5.23
C ASP A 106 5.80 21.13 5.44
N ARG A 107 4.96 20.89 6.45
CA ARG A 107 4.41 19.57 6.72
C ARG A 107 3.38 19.16 5.67
N PHE A 108 2.53 20.12 5.24
CA PHE A 108 1.60 19.94 4.13
C PHE A 108 2.34 19.58 2.83
N LEU A 109 3.39 20.35 2.49
CA LEU A 109 4.18 20.14 1.27
C LEU A 109 4.83 18.76 1.23
N LYS A 110 5.35 18.25 2.36
CA LYS A 110 5.89 16.90 2.46
C LYS A 110 4.84 15.82 2.18
N ALA A 111 3.63 15.97 2.73
CA ALA A 111 2.55 15.02 2.53
C ALA A 111 2.07 14.98 1.07
N VAL A 112 1.90 16.15 0.43
CA VAL A 112 1.44 16.20 -0.96
C VAL A 112 2.50 15.77 -1.96
N ASN A 113 3.79 16.00 -1.69
CA ASN A 113 4.87 15.43 -2.51
C ASN A 113 4.84 13.90 -2.46
N LYS A 114 4.63 13.31 -1.29
CA LYS A 114 4.47 11.86 -1.15
C LYS A 114 3.27 11.34 -1.97
N ALA A 115 2.13 12.05 -1.94
CA ALA A 115 0.97 11.70 -2.77
C ALA A 115 1.30 11.80 -4.27
N TYR A 116 2.01 12.84 -4.69
CA TYR A 116 2.41 13.06 -6.07
C TYR A 116 3.35 11.95 -6.58
N ASP A 117 4.32 11.54 -5.77
CA ASP A 117 5.24 10.44 -6.12
C ASP A 117 4.50 9.11 -6.25
N LEU A 118 3.57 8.81 -5.34
CA LEU A 118 2.70 7.63 -5.41
C LEU A 118 1.82 7.63 -6.66
N HIS A 119 1.23 8.76 -7.01
CA HIS A 119 0.40 8.89 -8.21
C HIS A 119 1.21 8.66 -9.48
N ASN A 120 2.40 9.27 -9.59
CA ASN A 120 3.29 9.08 -10.73
C ASN A 120 3.73 7.62 -10.90
N LEU A 121 3.94 6.90 -9.79
CA LEU A 121 4.27 5.48 -9.82
C LEU A 121 3.09 4.64 -10.34
N LYS A 122 1.86 4.96 -9.90
CA LYS A 122 0.63 4.30 -10.41
C LYS A 122 0.44 4.54 -11.91
N LEU A 123 0.66 5.77 -12.38
CA LEU A 123 0.55 6.10 -13.82
C LEU A 123 1.59 5.38 -14.66
N LYS A 124 2.84 5.29 -14.19
CA LYS A 124 3.89 4.56 -14.91
C LYS A 124 3.57 3.07 -15.01
N SER A 125 3.04 2.46 -13.96
CA SER A 125 2.60 1.06 -14.00
C SER A 125 1.41 0.86 -14.95
N ALA A 126 0.44 1.79 -14.97
CA ALA A 126 -0.70 1.73 -15.90
C ALA A 126 -0.29 1.94 -17.37
N GLN A 127 0.64 2.86 -17.65
CA GLN A 127 1.14 3.09 -19.01
C GLN A 127 1.94 1.89 -19.57
N VAL A 128 2.64 1.16 -18.70
CA VAL A 128 3.30 -0.10 -19.10
C VAL A 128 2.25 -1.12 -19.51
N THR A 129 1.12 -1.21 -18.81
CA THR A 129 0.02 -2.13 -19.14
C THR A 129 -0.68 -1.78 -20.46
N GLU A 130 -0.90 -0.48 -20.77
CA GLU A 130 -1.55 -0.06 -22.02
C GLU A 130 -0.68 -0.22 -23.28
N VAL A 131 0.66 -0.14 -23.13
CA VAL A 131 1.59 -0.40 -24.23
C VAL A 131 1.69 -1.91 -24.50
N GLU A 132 1.56 -2.74 -23.47
CA GLU A 132 1.61 -4.20 -23.54
C GLU A 132 0.36 -4.83 -24.19
N GLU A 133 -0.83 -4.20 -24.10
CA GLU A 133 -2.04 -4.69 -24.79
C GLU A 133 -1.98 -4.53 -26.32
N LYS A 134 -1.08 -3.70 -26.86
CA LYS A 134 -0.93 -3.50 -28.31
C LYS A 134 0.13 -4.38 -28.98
N GLU A 135 0.99 -5.01 -28.20
CA GLU A 135 1.95 -6.01 -28.71
C GLU A 135 1.59 -7.40 -28.17
N LYS A 136 0.68 -8.07 -28.83
CA LYS A 136 0.35 -9.48 -28.57
C LYS A 136 1.60 -10.34 -28.65
N GLY A 137 2.03 -10.91 -27.52
CA GLY A 137 2.85 -12.10 -27.56
C GLY A 137 3.98 -12.28 -26.54
N LEU A 138 4.14 -11.42 -25.52
CA LEU A 138 5.13 -11.67 -24.46
C LEU A 138 4.47 -11.48 -23.10
N VAL A 139 4.35 -12.55 -22.35
CA VAL A 139 3.96 -12.54 -20.94
C VAL A 139 5.11 -11.87 -20.17
N TYR A 140 4.99 -10.60 -19.87
CA TYR A 140 5.88 -9.96 -18.88
C TYR A 140 5.37 -10.32 -17.50
N GLU A 141 5.98 -11.32 -16.89
CA GLU A 141 5.94 -11.51 -15.45
C GLU A 141 6.37 -10.19 -14.80
N THR A 142 5.55 -9.66 -13.90
CA THR A 142 5.94 -8.47 -13.10
C THR A 142 7.12 -8.85 -12.23
N ASP A 143 8.35 -8.53 -12.69
CA ASP A 143 9.61 -8.91 -12.04
C ASP A 143 9.81 -8.23 -10.67
N SER A 144 8.89 -7.39 -10.22
CA SER A 144 9.04 -6.59 -9.00
C SER A 144 7.70 -6.26 -8.33
N ILE A 145 7.71 -6.22 -7.01
CA ILE A 145 6.59 -5.72 -6.19
C ILE A 145 6.99 -4.44 -5.46
N PHE A 146 6.01 -3.62 -5.10
CA PHE A 146 6.21 -2.44 -4.28
C PHE A 146 5.62 -2.66 -2.90
N VAL A 147 6.39 -2.34 -1.85
CA VAL A 147 5.97 -2.44 -0.45
C VAL A 147 6.31 -1.17 0.32
N ASN A 148 5.46 -0.80 1.26
CA ASN A 148 5.72 0.33 2.14
C ASN A 148 6.69 -0.08 3.26
N ALA A 149 7.91 0.44 3.28
CA ALA A 149 8.90 0.19 4.33
C ALA A 149 9.65 1.47 4.69
N ASP A 150 9.92 1.67 5.98
CA ASP A 150 10.65 2.83 6.49
C ASP A 150 10.13 4.18 5.93
N TYR A 151 8.80 4.36 5.92
CA TYR A 151 8.10 5.54 5.39
C TYR A 151 8.33 5.83 3.90
N SER A 152 8.75 4.83 3.14
CA SER A 152 8.99 4.92 1.70
C SER A 152 8.41 3.73 0.96
N LEU A 153 8.09 3.93 -0.32
CA LEU A 153 7.71 2.84 -1.21
C LEU A 153 8.98 2.20 -1.77
N VAL A 154 9.24 0.96 -1.36
CA VAL A 154 10.43 0.21 -1.75
C VAL A 154 10.08 -0.77 -2.87
N LYS A 155 10.79 -0.68 -4.00
CA LYS A 155 10.71 -1.65 -5.08
C LYS A 155 11.52 -2.88 -4.71
N VAL A 156 10.87 -4.04 -4.71
CA VAL A 156 11.48 -5.35 -4.40
C VAL A 156 11.42 -6.22 -5.63
N LYS A 157 12.55 -6.65 -6.14
CA LYS A 157 12.64 -7.65 -7.20
C LYS A 157 12.15 -9.00 -6.67
N ILE A 158 11.21 -9.61 -7.37
CA ILE A 158 10.63 -10.91 -6.99
C ILE A 158 11.70 -12.00 -7.00
N SER A 159 12.60 -11.98 -7.99
CA SER A 159 13.72 -12.93 -8.12
C SER A 159 14.69 -12.91 -6.93
N ASP A 160 14.78 -11.79 -6.23
CA ASP A 160 15.70 -11.64 -5.10
C ASP A 160 15.08 -12.09 -3.77
N ILE A 161 13.76 -12.31 -3.74
CA ILE A 161 13.07 -12.78 -2.53
C ILE A 161 13.44 -14.24 -2.27
N THR A 162 13.91 -14.51 -1.05
CA THR A 162 14.25 -15.87 -0.60
C THR A 162 13.10 -16.50 0.18
N TYR A 163 12.57 -15.78 1.15
CA TYR A 163 11.38 -16.18 1.91
C TYR A 163 10.75 -14.97 2.59
N ILE A 164 9.51 -15.12 3.03
CA ILE A 164 8.75 -14.10 3.75
C ILE A 164 8.34 -14.67 5.10
N GLU A 165 8.56 -13.91 6.16
CA GLU A 165 8.22 -14.23 7.54
C GLU A 165 7.12 -13.31 8.05
N GLY A 166 6.02 -13.87 8.56
CA GLY A 166 4.94 -13.13 9.21
C GLY A 166 5.26 -12.80 10.66
N LEU A 167 5.08 -11.53 11.03
CA LEU A 167 5.28 -11.02 12.38
C LEU A 167 4.08 -10.18 12.82
N LYS A 168 3.03 -10.83 13.33
CA LYS A 168 1.73 -10.20 13.68
C LYS A 168 1.15 -9.40 12.49
N ASP A 169 1.10 -8.08 12.61
CA ASP A 169 0.57 -7.16 11.59
C ASP A 169 1.61 -6.75 10.53
N TYR A 170 2.81 -7.28 10.61
CA TYR A 170 3.92 -7.02 9.71
C TYR A 170 4.41 -8.29 9.04
N ILE A 171 5.08 -8.12 7.92
CA ILE A 171 5.88 -9.18 7.29
C ILE A 171 7.31 -8.71 7.14
N LYS A 172 8.24 -9.66 7.15
CA LYS A 172 9.65 -9.46 6.82
C LYS A 172 9.94 -10.14 5.49
N ILE A 173 10.37 -9.38 4.51
CA ILE A 173 10.79 -9.89 3.20
C ILE A 173 12.30 -10.05 3.23
N HIS A 174 12.77 -11.29 3.15
CA HIS A 174 14.18 -11.62 3.13
C HIS A 174 14.67 -11.73 1.69
N LEU A 175 15.76 -11.02 1.38
CA LEU A 175 16.32 -10.94 0.05
C LEU A 175 17.68 -11.62 -0.01
N GLU A 176 18.04 -12.15 -1.17
CA GLU A 176 19.36 -12.70 -1.45
C GLU A 176 20.45 -11.64 -1.31
N GLY A 177 21.58 -11.98 -0.71
CA GLY A 177 22.72 -11.06 -0.55
C GLY A 177 22.55 -10.00 0.51
N THR A 178 21.40 -9.92 1.21
CA THR A 178 21.17 -8.94 2.28
C THR A 178 20.97 -9.63 3.63
N THR A 179 21.51 -9.01 4.68
CA THR A 179 21.32 -9.51 6.06
C THR A 179 20.11 -8.87 6.74
N LYS A 180 19.69 -7.69 6.31
CA LYS A 180 18.57 -6.94 6.89
C LYS A 180 17.32 -7.16 6.03
N PRO A 181 16.24 -7.73 6.57
CA PRO A 181 14.99 -7.88 5.82
C PRO A 181 14.28 -6.54 5.65
N ILE A 182 13.46 -6.43 4.62
CA ILE A 182 12.52 -5.34 4.46
C ILE A 182 11.30 -5.66 5.34
N VAL A 183 10.97 -4.75 6.27
CA VAL A 183 9.81 -4.87 7.15
C VAL A 183 8.69 -3.99 6.60
N THR A 184 7.54 -4.59 6.33
CA THR A 184 6.37 -3.85 5.82
C THR A 184 5.12 -4.29 6.56
N ARG A 185 4.19 -3.35 6.74
CA ARG A 185 2.88 -3.65 7.32
C ARG A 185 1.99 -4.23 6.22
N MET A 186 1.82 -5.52 6.25
CA MET A 186 1.03 -6.27 5.28
C MET A 186 0.67 -7.64 5.86
N THR A 187 -0.49 -8.18 5.50
CA THR A 187 -0.87 -9.53 5.89
C THR A 187 -0.19 -10.56 5.00
N MET A 188 -0.01 -11.79 5.52
CA MET A 188 0.52 -12.92 4.74
C MET A 188 -0.34 -13.22 3.50
N LYS A 189 -1.65 -13.03 3.59
CA LYS A 189 -2.58 -13.21 2.46
C LYS A 189 -2.36 -12.14 1.38
N ALA A 190 -2.25 -10.87 1.78
CA ALA A 190 -2.07 -9.77 0.84
C ALA A 190 -0.74 -9.82 0.06
N ILE A 191 0.34 -10.32 0.68
CA ILE A 191 1.60 -10.53 -0.05
C ILE A 191 1.52 -11.77 -0.95
N GLU A 192 0.85 -12.84 -0.52
CA GLU A 192 0.66 -14.06 -1.30
C GLU A 192 -0.06 -13.78 -2.62
N GLU A 193 -1.07 -12.89 -2.62
CA GLU A 193 -1.80 -12.46 -3.82
C GLU A 193 -0.94 -11.63 -4.81
N LYS A 194 0.17 -11.05 -4.34
CA LYS A 194 1.11 -10.27 -5.16
C LYS A 194 2.27 -11.07 -5.74
N LEU A 195 2.44 -12.31 -5.29
CA LEU A 195 3.57 -13.15 -5.69
C LEU A 195 3.14 -14.17 -6.75
N PRO A 196 4.00 -14.48 -7.73
CA PRO A 196 3.72 -15.54 -8.69
C PRO A 196 3.56 -16.88 -7.98
N THR A 197 2.40 -17.47 -8.10
CA THR A 197 2.08 -18.75 -7.45
C THR A 197 2.97 -19.91 -7.94
N GLU A 198 3.57 -19.77 -9.13
CA GLU A 198 4.51 -20.75 -9.69
C GLU A 198 5.85 -20.82 -8.94
N HIS A 199 6.28 -19.69 -8.38
CA HIS A 199 7.58 -19.55 -7.73
C HIS A 199 7.52 -19.45 -6.21
N PHE A 200 6.37 -19.14 -5.64
CA PHE A 200 6.19 -18.98 -4.21
C PHE A 200 5.15 -19.95 -3.66
N PHE A 201 5.44 -20.48 -2.48
CA PHE A 201 4.52 -21.36 -1.82
C PHE A 201 4.46 -21.08 -0.32
N ARG A 202 3.23 -21.03 0.22
CA ARG A 202 3.03 -20.88 1.65
C ARG A 202 3.14 -22.23 2.35
N ILE A 203 4.12 -22.34 3.23
CA ILE A 203 4.44 -23.60 3.92
C ILE A 203 4.07 -23.61 5.39
N HIS A 204 3.71 -22.44 5.91
CA HIS A 204 3.34 -22.27 7.31
C HIS A 204 2.42 -21.05 7.44
N LYS A 205 1.64 -20.95 8.55
CA LYS A 205 0.84 -19.74 8.82
C LYS A 205 1.64 -18.44 8.77
N SER A 206 2.96 -18.52 9.05
CA SER A 206 3.87 -17.37 9.09
C SER A 206 5.01 -17.44 8.08
N TYR A 207 5.02 -18.37 7.13
CA TYR A 207 6.11 -18.46 6.16
C TYR A 207 5.63 -18.76 4.74
N ILE A 208 6.14 -17.97 3.78
CA ILE A 208 6.08 -18.20 2.33
C ILE A 208 7.53 -18.34 1.86
N VAL A 209 7.83 -19.31 1.04
CA VAL A 209 9.18 -19.57 0.50
C VAL A 209 9.22 -19.41 -1.02
N ALA A 210 10.35 -18.92 -1.53
CA ALA A 210 10.65 -18.96 -2.95
C ALA A 210 11.15 -20.38 -3.31
N MET A 211 10.38 -21.11 -4.10
CA MET A 211 10.68 -22.49 -4.49
C MET A 211 12.08 -22.66 -5.12
N PRO A 212 12.52 -21.75 -6.02
CA PRO A 212 13.85 -21.84 -6.63
C PRO A 212 15.02 -21.63 -5.66
N LYS A 213 14.74 -21.08 -4.45
CA LYS A 213 15.77 -20.80 -3.42
C LYS A 213 15.89 -21.89 -2.37
N ILE A 214 15.12 -22.98 -2.49
CA ILE A 214 15.18 -24.13 -1.58
C ILE A 214 16.46 -24.94 -1.87
N GLU A 215 17.33 -25.03 -0.87
CA GLU A 215 18.57 -25.83 -0.97
C GLU A 215 18.35 -27.30 -0.61
N SER A 216 17.57 -27.58 0.43
CA SER A 216 17.27 -28.95 0.87
C SER A 216 16.03 -28.98 1.77
N ILE A 217 15.43 -30.16 1.83
CA ILE A 217 14.28 -30.44 2.70
C ILE A 217 14.63 -31.69 3.53
N ARG A 218 14.52 -31.55 4.86
CA ARG A 218 14.76 -32.68 5.80
C ARG A 218 13.81 -32.55 7.00
N ASN A 219 13.12 -33.62 7.33
CA ASN A 219 12.22 -33.68 8.50
C ASN A 219 11.22 -32.51 8.58
N LEU A 220 10.49 -32.24 7.50
CA LEU A 220 9.54 -31.13 7.39
C LEU A 220 10.18 -29.75 7.67
N LYS A 221 11.47 -29.59 7.41
CA LYS A 221 12.17 -28.32 7.47
C LYS A 221 12.82 -28.03 6.13
N ILE A 222 12.60 -26.84 5.62
CA ILE A 222 13.20 -26.32 4.40
C ILE A 222 14.42 -25.48 4.78
N LYS A 223 15.55 -25.75 4.13
CA LYS A 223 16.77 -24.96 4.26
C LYS A 223 16.87 -23.94 3.13
N ILE A 224 17.02 -22.68 3.49
CA ILE A 224 17.31 -21.56 2.58
C ILE A 224 18.43 -20.73 3.23
N GLY A 225 19.63 -20.73 2.64
CA GLY A 225 20.81 -20.11 3.24
C GLY A 225 21.10 -20.68 4.64
N ASN A 226 21.13 -19.79 5.62
CA ASN A 226 21.35 -20.16 7.02
C ASN A 226 20.06 -20.46 7.80
N MET A 227 18.90 -20.32 7.17
CA MET A 227 17.60 -20.47 7.83
C MET A 227 17.02 -21.86 7.61
N GLN A 228 16.42 -22.42 8.67
CA GLN A 228 15.63 -23.66 8.62
C GLN A 228 14.16 -23.29 8.93
N ILE A 229 13.30 -23.39 7.94
CA ILE A 229 11.89 -22.99 8.01
C ILE A 229 11.02 -24.24 8.12
N PRO A 230 10.15 -24.33 9.16
CA PRO A 230 9.29 -25.50 9.32
C PRO A 230 8.14 -25.50 8.31
N VAL A 231 7.82 -26.65 7.76
CA VAL A 231 6.60 -26.91 7.01
C VAL A 231 5.55 -27.42 8.00
N SER A 232 4.42 -26.73 8.10
CA SER A 232 3.35 -27.20 8.97
C SER A 232 2.53 -28.32 8.29
N GLU A 233 1.95 -29.21 9.07
CA GLU A 233 1.16 -30.35 8.57
C GLU A 233 0.08 -29.93 7.59
N HIS A 234 -0.60 -28.83 7.87
CA HIS A 234 -1.67 -28.29 7.03
C HIS A 234 -1.23 -27.95 5.60
N TYR A 235 0.02 -27.55 5.40
CA TYR A 235 0.56 -27.18 4.08
C TYR A 235 1.44 -28.26 3.47
N SER A 236 1.77 -29.32 4.21
CA SER A 236 2.77 -30.30 3.80
C SER A 236 2.33 -31.11 2.58
N GLU A 237 1.11 -31.61 2.56
CA GLU A 237 0.59 -32.45 1.46
C GLU A 237 0.64 -31.71 0.11
N GLU A 238 0.09 -30.49 0.07
CA GLU A 238 0.07 -29.67 -1.14
C GLU A 238 1.48 -29.26 -1.58
N PHE A 239 2.34 -28.92 -0.62
CA PHE A 239 3.72 -28.59 -0.88
C PHE A 239 4.51 -29.75 -1.50
N PHE A 240 4.43 -30.96 -0.91
CA PHE A 240 5.16 -32.14 -1.43
C PHE A 240 4.64 -32.58 -2.78
N LYS A 241 3.33 -32.51 -3.01
CA LYS A 241 2.74 -32.74 -4.33
C LYS A 241 3.29 -31.80 -5.38
N ARG A 242 3.48 -30.51 -5.02
CA ARG A 242 3.98 -29.49 -5.95
C ARG A 242 5.45 -29.69 -6.34
N ILE A 243 6.28 -30.21 -5.45
CA ILE A 243 7.69 -30.53 -5.74
C ILE A 243 7.90 -31.94 -6.34
N GLY A 244 6.80 -32.65 -6.69
CA GLY A 244 6.85 -33.94 -7.35
C GLY A 244 7.24 -35.14 -6.42
N GLN A 245 7.07 -34.96 -5.11
CA GLN A 245 7.18 -36.07 -4.15
C GLN A 245 5.76 -36.50 -3.74
N ASN A 246 5.36 -37.71 -4.16
CA ASN A 246 4.16 -38.37 -3.69
C ASN A 246 4.42 -39.11 -2.38
#